data_21115b7b99d7067ebdaab0d18b2b6c85
#
_entry.id   21115b7b99d7067ebdaab0d18b2b6c85
#
_cell.length_a   1.000
_cell.length_b   1.000
_cell.length_c   1.000
_cell.angle_alpha   90.00
_cell.angle_beta   90.00
_cell.angle_gamma   90.00
#
_symmetry.space_group_name_H-M   'P 1'
#
loop_
_entity.id
_entity.type
_entity.pdbx_description
1 polymer ?
#
loop_
_entity_poly.entity_id
_entity_poly.type
_entity_poly.pdbx_seq_one_letter_code
_entity_poly.pdbx_strand_id
1 'polypeptide(L)'
;MLDQADHDNDPAAPIDMLEAYYAAHGWDHERHDDEIVTTVKGSWASYELRALWREEDSVLQFLAFPDIKVTDDRRAQVYETIGLVNEQLWIGHFELWSSSGVLLFRHAAMVDGGDSGTMSLDATELLVESAIEECERFYPVFQFVLWGGKSPKEALAAALIETQGEA
;
A
#
# COMPACT_ATOMS: atom_id res chain seq x y z
N MET A 1 16.84 -32.30 -15.48
CA MET A 1 15.46 -32.03 -15.01
C MET A 1 15.47 -31.43 -13.59
N LEU A 2 16.34 -30.43 -13.36
CA LEU A 2 16.54 -29.76 -12.05
C LEU A 2 16.63 -28.23 -12.15
N ASP A 3 16.23 -27.63 -13.28
CA ASP A 3 16.53 -26.22 -13.54
C ASP A 3 15.31 -25.29 -13.65
N GLN A 4 14.08 -25.75 -13.40
CA GLN A 4 12.91 -24.87 -13.55
C GLN A 4 12.43 -24.22 -12.24
N ALA A 5 12.91 -24.68 -11.09
CA ALA A 5 12.48 -24.15 -9.79
C ALA A 5 13.31 -22.96 -9.31
N ASP A 6 14.51 -22.76 -9.85
CA ASP A 6 15.42 -21.68 -9.40
C ASP A 6 15.23 -20.37 -10.19
N HIS A 7 14.61 -20.41 -11.37
CA HIS A 7 14.42 -19.20 -12.18
C HIS A 7 13.30 -18.28 -11.71
N ASP A 8 12.34 -18.80 -10.95
CA ASP A 8 11.22 -17.99 -10.43
C ASP A 8 11.60 -17.05 -9.28
N ASN A 9 12.79 -17.24 -8.70
CA ASN A 9 13.30 -16.43 -7.60
C ASN A 9 14.41 -15.45 -7.99
N ASP A 10 14.82 -15.44 -9.24
CA ASP A 10 15.87 -14.52 -9.72
C ASP A 10 15.35 -13.07 -9.71
N PRO A 11 16.17 -12.10 -9.26
CA PRO A 11 15.80 -10.70 -9.31
C PRO A 11 15.50 -10.25 -10.74
N ALA A 12 14.42 -9.49 -10.89
CA ALA A 12 14.00 -8.96 -12.17
C ALA A 12 13.59 -7.48 -12.04
N ALA A 13 13.28 -6.83 -13.14
CA ALA A 13 12.78 -5.46 -13.16
C ALA A 13 11.53 -5.34 -12.24
N PRO A 14 11.35 -4.22 -11.52
CA PRO A 14 10.32 -4.11 -10.49
C PRO A 14 8.91 -4.45 -10.97
N ILE A 15 8.50 -3.98 -12.15
CA ILE A 15 7.16 -4.29 -12.68
C ILE A 15 7.04 -5.76 -13.06
N ASP A 16 8.10 -6.36 -13.60
CA ASP A 16 8.12 -7.80 -13.92
C ASP A 16 7.98 -8.64 -12.65
N MET A 17 8.66 -8.25 -11.57
CA MET A 17 8.56 -8.94 -10.28
C MET A 17 7.16 -8.83 -9.67
N LEU A 18 6.55 -7.65 -9.74
CA LEU A 18 5.19 -7.44 -9.26
C LEU A 18 4.18 -8.26 -10.08
N GLU A 19 4.34 -8.28 -11.40
CA GLU A 19 3.48 -9.10 -12.27
C GLU A 19 3.58 -10.59 -11.93
N ALA A 20 4.78 -11.10 -11.74
CA ALA A 20 5.01 -12.48 -11.34
C ALA A 20 4.39 -12.77 -9.96
N TYR A 21 4.55 -11.86 -9.01
CA TYR A 21 3.97 -11.98 -7.67
C TYR A 21 2.43 -12.02 -7.73
N TYR A 22 1.81 -11.14 -8.49
CA TYR A 22 0.34 -11.11 -8.65
C TYR A 22 -0.17 -12.37 -9.34
N ALA A 23 0.50 -12.83 -10.39
CA ALA A 23 0.16 -14.06 -11.07
C ALA A 23 0.24 -15.29 -10.14
N ALA A 24 1.29 -15.37 -9.32
CA ALA A 24 1.47 -16.44 -8.35
C ALA A 24 0.37 -16.48 -7.28
N HIS A 25 -0.20 -15.32 -6.94
CA HIS A 25 -1.31 -15.21 -5.98
C HIS A 25 -2.68 -15.34 -6.63
N GLY A 26 -2.76 -15.50 -7.95
CA GLY A 26 -4.01 -15.56 -8.68
C GLY A 26 -4.76 -14.23 -8.73
N TRP A 27 -4.05 -13.11 -8.61
CA TRP A 27 -4.65 -11.79 -8.66
C TRP A 27 -4.73 -11.29 -10.09
N ASP A 28 -5.91 -10.92 -10.54
CA ASP A 28 -6.10 -10.27 -11.83
C ASP A 28 -5.40 -8.90 -11.81
N HIS A 29 -4.65 -8.62 -12.87
CA HIS A 29 -3.87 -7.39 -12.94
C HIS A 29 -3.85 -6.83 -14.36
N GLU A 30 -3.63 -5.53 -14.46
CA GLU A 30 -3.44 -4.82 -15.73
C GLU A 30 -2.08 -4.16 -15.71
N ARG A 31 -1.35 -4.34 -16.80
CA ARG A 31 -0.02 -3.73 -16.97
C ARG A 31 0.00 -2.81 -18.19
N HIS A 32 0.52 -1.60 -17.98
CA HIS A 32 0.74 -0.61 -19.02
C HIS A 32 2.16 -0.07 -18.87
N ASP A 33 3.08 -0.54 -19.71
CA ASP A 33 4.51 -0.15 -19.68
C ASP A 33 5.13 -0.21 -18.27
N ASP A 34 5.28 0.95 -17.62
CA ASP A 34 5.91 1.09 -16.31
C ASP A 34 4.90 1.17 -15.16
N GLU A 35 3.67 0.76 -15.39
CA GLU A 35 2.60 0.74 -14.39
C GLU A 35 1.94 -0.62 -14.32
N ILE A 36 1.62 -1.07 -13.11
CA ILE A 36 0.83 -2.28 -12.89
C ILE A 36 -0.22 -2.03 -11.81
N VAL A 37 -1.44 -2.48 -12.07
CA VAL A 37 -2.60 -2.30 -11.18
C VAL A 37 -3.26 -3.62 -10.88
N THR A 38 -3.58 -3.86 -9.62
CA THR A 38 -4.41 -4.99 -9.19
C THR A 38 -5.37 -4.54 -8.09
N THR A 39 -6.38 -5.35 -7.81
CA THR A 39 -7.30 -5.11 -6.69
C THR A 39 -7.31 -6.34 -5.80
N VAL A 40 -7.11 -6.14 -4.52
CA VAL A 40 -7.05 -7.19 -3.50
C VAL A 40 -8.17 -7.00 -2.50
N LYS A 41 -8.87 -8.08 -2.18
CA LYS A 41 -9.94 -8.04 -1.17
C LYS A 41 -9.33 -8.12 0.22
N GLY A 42 -9.49 -7.05 1.01
CA GLY A 42 -9.14 -7.01 2.42
C GLY A 42 -10.30 -7.35 3.33
N SER A 43 -10.07 -7.27 4.64
CA SER A 43 -11.09 -7.53 5.66
C SER A 43 -12.16 -6.43 5.70
N TRP A 44 -11.79 -5.20 5.40
CA TRP A 44 -12.67 -4.03 5.52
C TRP A 44 -13.18 -3.52 4.18
N ALA A 45 -12.33 -3.59 3.15
CA ALA A 45 -12.61 -3.08 1.82
C ALA A 45 -11.77 -3.82 0.79
N SER A 46 -12.01 -3.53 -0.48
CA SER A 46 -11.11 -3.92 -1.56
C SER A 46 -10.09 -2.80 -1.76
N TYR A 47 -8.81 -3.16 -1.85
CA TYR A 47 -7.71 -2.23 -2.03
C TYR A 47 -7.20 -2.28 -3.46
N GLU A 48 -7.21 -1.15 -4.14
CA GLU A 48 -6.51 -1.03 -5.42
C GLU A 48 -5.04 -0.78 -5.13
N LEU A 49 -4.19 -1.63 -5.68
CA LEU A 49 -2.73 -1.52 -5.59
C LEU A 49 -2.21 -1.04 -6.94
N ARG A 50 -1.44 0.03 -6.93
CA ARG A 50 -0.88 0.62 -8.14
C ARG A 50 0.61 0.86 -7.96
N ALA A 51 1.41 0.32 -8.84
CA ALA A 51 2.86 0.52 -8.84
C ALA A 51 3.30 1.27 -10.09
N LEU A 52 4.20 2.22 -9.92
CA LEU A 52 4.74 3.06 -10.97
C LEU A 52 6.27 3.03 -10.90
N TRP A 53 6.91 2.61 -11.98
CA TRP A 53 8.36 2.58 -12.09
C TRP A 53 8.87 3.81 -12.85
N ARG A 54 9.82 4.51 -12.26
CA ARG A 54 10.56 5.59 -12.92
C ARG A 54 12.00 5.16 -13.10
N GLU A 55 12.32 4.75 -14.30
CA GLU A 55 13.65 4.26 -14.65
C GLU A 55 14.73 5.32 -14.44
N GLU A 56 14.44 6.56 -14.84
CA GLU A 56 15.39 7.69 -14.74
C GLU A 56 15.88 7.94 -13.31
N ASP A 57 15.00 7.75 -12.34
CA ASP A 57 15.30 7.99 -10.92
C ASP A 57 15.55 6.69 -10.14
N SER A 58 15.37 5.54 -10.77
CA SER A 58 15.41 4.22 -10.13
C SER A 58 14.49 4.15 -8.91
N VAL A 59 13.28 4.69 -9.05
CA VAL A 59 12.28 4.75 -7.98
C VAL A 59 11.04 3.95 -8.38
N LEU A 60 10.63 3.04 -7.50
CA LEU A 60 9.35 2.38 -7.58
C LEU A 60 8.40 3.03 -6.57
N GLN A 61 7.32 3.64 -7.07
CA GLN A 61 6.24 4.12 -6.23
C GLN A 61 5.17 3.05 -6.10
N PHE A 62 4.74 2.77 -4.88
CA PHE A 62 3.68 1.83 -4.58
C PHE A 62 2.54 2.54 -3.84
N LEU A 63 1.35 2.50 -4.42
CA LEU A 63 0.15 3.17 -3.91
C LEU A 63 -0.90 2.12 -3.58
N ALA A 64 -1.54 2.26 -2.42
CA ALA A 64 -2.69 1.44 -2.04
C ALA A 64 -3.89 2.34 -1.73
N PHE A 65 -5.00 2.08 -2.36
CA PHE A 65 -6.23 2.86 -2.24
C PHE A 65 -7.30 2.05 -1.50
N PRO A 66 -7.62 2.40 -0.23
CA PRO A 66 -8.60 1.65 0.56
C PRO A 66 -10.06 1.96 0.23
N ASP A 67 -10.32 2.60 -0.90
CA ASP A 67 -11.66 2.97 -1.37
C ASP A 67 -12.40 3.92 -0.41
N ILE A 68 -11.67 4.92 0.08
CA ILE A 68 -12.22 5.98 0.94
C ILE A 68 -12.11 7.31 0.21
N LYS A 69 -13.25 7.96 0.01
CA LYS A 69 -13.34 9.32 -0.50
C LYS A 69 -13.84 10.25 0.59
N VAL A 70 -13.05 11.29 0.85
CA VAL A 70 -13.30 12.24 1.93
C VAL A 70 -13.98 13.49 1.38
N THR A 71 -15.12 13.84 1.95
CA THR A 71 -15.85 15.07 1.61
C THR A 71 -15.14 16.31 2.20
N ASP A 72 -15.39 17.48 1.61
CA ASP A 72 -14.70 18.72 1.98
C ASP A 72 -14.87 19.08 3.46
N ASP A 73 -16.05 18.84 4.03
CA ASP A 73 -16.37 19.11 5.42
C ASP A 73 -15.62 18.19 6.42
N ARG A 74 -15.07 17.09 5.96
CA ARG A 74 -14.33 16.12 6.78
C ARG A 74 -12.81 16.20 6.61
N ARG A 75 -12.32 16.98 5.68
CA ARG A 75 -10.88 17.04 5.34
C ARG A 75 -10.00 17.42 6.52
N ALA A 76 -10.38 18.42 7.30
CA ALA A 76 -9.58 18.86 8.45
C ALA A 76 -9.37 17.73 9.48
N GLN A 77 -10.43 16.98 9.79
CA GLN A 77 -10.36 15.84 10.70
C GLN A 77 -9.52 14.70 10.12
N VAL A 78 -9.61 14.46 8.83
CA VAL A 78 -8.80 13.42 8.17
C VAL A 78 -7.33 13.81 8.13
N TYR A 79 -6.99 15.07 7.88
CA TYR A 79 -5.60 15.53 7.95
C TYR A 79 -5.01 15.35 9.36
N GLU A 80 -5.76 15.66 10.40
CA GLU A 80 -5.33 15.40 11.78
C GLU A 80 -5.14 13.91 12.02
N THR A 81 -6.07 13.08 11.55
CA THR A 81 -6.00 11.62 11.67
C THR A 81 -4.75 11.08 10.96
N ILE A 82 -4.50 11.53 9.73
CA ILE A 82 -3.30 11.15 8.95
C ILE A 82 -2.03 11.50 9.73
N GLY A 83 -1.96 12.70 10.29
CA GLY A 83 -0.81 13.12 11.10
C GLY A 83 -0.55 12.17 12.26
N LEU A 84 -1.58 11.77 12.98
CA LEU A 84 -1.48 10.84 14.11
C LEU A 84 -1.14 9.41 13.66
N VAL A 85 -1.75 8.94 12.59
CA VAL A 85 -1.50 7.60 12.04
C VAL A 85 -0.05 7.49 11.53
N ASN A 86 0.42 8.49 10.82
CA ASN A 86 1.77 8.46 10.24
C ASN A 86 2.88 8.43 11.31
N GLU A 87 2.62 8.90 12.52
CA GLU A 87 3.55 8.74 13.64
C GLU A 87 3.77 7.28 14.03
N GLN A 88 2.84 6.40 13.69
CA GLN A 88 2.89 4.97 14.01
C GLN A 88 3.56 4.13 12.92
N LEU A 89 3.84 4.71 11.74
CA LEU A 89 4.34 3.98 10.59
C LEU A 89 5.86 3.93 10.55
N TRP A 90 6.40 2.77 10.21
CA TRP A 90 7.83 2.58 9.94
C TRP A 90 8.14 2.72 8.46
N ILE A 91 7.19 2.40 7.60
CA ILE A 91 7.34 2.39 6.15
C ILE A 91 6.13 3.09 5.53
N GLY A 92 6.39 3.99 4.59
CA GLY A 92 5.34 4.68 3.88
C GLY A 92 4.56 5.67 4.72
N HIS A 93 3.46 6.15 4.16
CA HIS A 93 2.58 7.11 4.83
C HIS A 93 1.21 7.13 4.18
N PHE A 94 0.21 7.57 4.94
CA PHE A 94 -1.09 7.92 4.37
C PHE A 94 -1.10 9.38 3.93
N GLU A 95 -1.84 9.64 2.87
CA GLU A 95 -2.06 11.00 2.37
C GLU A 95 -3.46 11.16 1.80
N LEU A 96 -3.90 12.38 1.68
CA LEU A 96 -5.17 12.74 1.09
C LEU A 96 -4.92 13.63 -0.13
N TRP A 97 -5.38 13.18 -1.30
CA TRP A 97 -5.29 14.00 -2.50
C TRP A 97 -6.38 15.07 -2.47
N SER A 98 -5.96 16.31 -2.30
CA SER A 98 -6.85 17.45 -2.10
C SER A 98 -7.80 17.71 -3.27
N SER A 99 -7.38 17.39 -4.50
CA SER A 99 -8.20 17.61 -5.70
C SER A 99 -9.36 16.62 -5.83
N SER A 100 -9.18 15.40 -5.36
CA SER A 100 -10.15 14.32 -5.51
C SER A 100 -10.79 13.85 -4.21
N GLY A 101 -10.19 14.17 -3.06
CA GLY A 101 -10.62 13.66 -1.76
C GLY A 101 -10.29 12.19 -1.53
N VAL A 102 -9.41 11.61 -2.32
CA VAL A 102 -9.03 10.21 -2.21
C VAL A 102 -7.98 10.02 -1.13
N LEU A 103 -8.24 9.12 -0.21
CA LEU A 103 -7.29 8.67 0.82
C LEU A 103 -6.47 7.52 0.26
N LEU A 104 -5.17 7.55 0.47
CA LEU A 104 -4.27 6.49 0.01
C LEU A 104 -3.08 6.29 0.95
N PHE A 105 -2.49 5.11 0.84
CA PHE A 105 -1.18 4.79 1.39
C PHE A 105 -0.15 4.87 0.27
N ARG A 106 0.98 5.50 0.52
CA ARG A 106 2.09 5.61 -0.44
C ARG A 106 3.39 5.15 0.19
N HIS A 107 4.13 4.34 -0.56
CA HIS A 107 5.51 4.00 -0.25
C HIS A 107 6.35 4.09 -1.51
N ALA A 108 7.55 4.62 -1.39
CA ALA A 108 8.51 4.66 -2.49
C ALA A 108 9.77 3.89 -2.09
N ALA A 109 10.22 3.02 -2.95
CA ALA A 109 11.46 2.28 -2.80
C ALA A 109 12.47 2.73 -3.83
N MET A 110 13.69 3.06 -3.39
CA MET A 110 14.81 3.24 -4.29
C MET A 110 15.34 1.86 -4.64
N VAL A 111 15.26 1.51 -5.91
CA VAL A 111 15.76 0.23 -6.40
C VAL A 111 17.18 0.44 -6.86
N ASP A 112 18.13 -0.03 -6.05
CA ASP A 112 19.55 0.07 -6.40
C ASP A 112 19.80 -0.80 -7.63
N GLY A 113 20.06 -0.12 -8.70
CA GLY A 113 20.06 -0.76 -9.99
C GLY A 113 21.39 -1.17 -10.51
N GLY A 114 22.47 -0.66 -10.00
CA GLY A 114 23.63 -0.77 -10.84
C GLY A 114 23.17 -0.65 -12.28
N ASP A 115 23.59 -1.53 -13.15
CA ASP A 115 23.20 -1.49 -14.57
C ASP A 115 21.81 -2.09 -14.89
N SER A 116 21.04 -2.60 -13.91
CA SER A 116 19.84 -3.39 -14.21
C SER A 116 18.55 -3.07 -13.47
N GLY A 117 18.61 -2.29 -12.38
CA GLY A 117 17.39 -1.93 -11.62
C GLY A 117 16.51 -3.12 -11.29
N THR A 118 17.06 -4.15 -10.65
CA THR A 118 16.32 -5.37 -10.32
C THR A 118 15.88 -5.40 -8.87
N MET A 119 14.76 -6.06 -8.61
CA MET A 119 14.18 -6.24 -7.30
C MET A 119 14.05 -7.73 -6.98
N SER A 120 14.37 -8.12 -5.75
CA SER A 120 14.22 -9.51 -5.30
C SER A 120 12.75 -9.86 -5.01
N LEU A 121 12.45 -11.15 -4.97
CA LEU A 121 11.13 -11.63 -4.56
C LEU A 121 10.81 -11.21 -3.12
N ASP A 122 11.75 -11.33 -2.21
CA ASP A 122 11.56 -10.93 -0.81
C ASP A 122 11.24 -9.44 -0.66
N ALA A 123 11.94 -8.59 -1.40
CA ALA A 123 11.65 -7.15 -1.40
C ALA A 123 10.27 -6.84 -2.01
N THR A 124 9.88 -7.57 -3.06
CA THR A 124 8.57 -7.44 -3.70
C THR A 124 7.46 -7.83 -2.73
N GLU A 125 7.58 -8.98 -2.10
CA GLU A 125 6.65 -9.49 -1.09
C GLU A 125 6.48 -8.49 0.06
N LEU A 126 7.58 -8.03 0.64
CA LEU A 126 7.57 -7.06 1.72
C LEU A 126 6.88 -5.76 1.32
N LEU A 127 7.13 -5.26 0.11
CA LEU A 127 6.52 -4.05 -0.40
C LEU A 127 4.99 -4.17 -0.50
N VAL A 128 4.52 -5.26 -1.10
CA VAL A 128 3.08 -5.50 -1.31
C VAL A 128 2.37 -5.77 0.01
N GLU A 129 2.91 -6.68 0.81
CA GLU A 129 2.29 -7.07 2.08
C GLU A 129 2.25 -5.93 3.09
N SER A 130 3.31 -5.13 3.20
CA SER A 130 3.32 -3.99 4.12
C SER A 130 2.25 -2.96 3.77
N ALA A 131 2.03 -2.70 2.48
CA ALA A 131 0.98 -1.77 2.04
C ALA A 131 -0.42 -2.28 2.41
N ILE A 132 -0.68 -3.56 2.19
CA ILE A 132 -1.96 -4.19 2.55
C ILE A 132 -2.15 -4.18 4.07
N GLU A 133 -1.14 -4.59 4.83
CA GLU A 133 -1.18 -4.62 6.29
C GLU A 133 -1.44 -3.24 6.90
N GLU A 134 -0.79 -2.20 6.41
CA GLU A 134 -1.00 -0.84 6.91
C GLU A 134 -2.42 -0.33 6.58
N CYS A 135 -2.95 -0.64 5.41
CA CYS A 135 -4.34 -0.34 5.08
C CYS A 135 -5.31 -1.10 5.99
N GLU A 136 -5.09 -2.39 6.22
CA GLU A 136 -5.90 -3.21 7.13
C GLU A 136 -5.86 -2.69 8.56
N ARG A 137 -4.67 -2.34 9.04
CA ARG A 137 -4.46 -1.86 10.41
C ARG A 137 -5.16 -0.54 10.69
N PHE A 138 -5.10 0.41 9.77
CA PHE A 138 -5.58 1.77 9.99
C PHE A 138 -6.93 2.08 9.35
N TYR A 139 -7.49 1.20 8.52
CA TYR A 139 -8.84 1.38 7.97
C TYR A 139 -9.87 1.67 9.07
N PRO A 140 -9.92 0.93 10.20
CA PRO A 140 -10.86 1.21 11.28
C PRO A 140 -10.73 2.61 11.89
N VAL A 141 -9.52 3.17 11.94
CA VAL A 141 -9.29 4.53 12.46
C VAL A 141 -10.04 5.55 11.60
N PHE A 142 -9.86 5.48 10.28
CA PHE A 142 -10.55 6.37 9.35
C PHE A 142 -12.05 6.14 9.37
N GLN A 143 -12.48 4.91 9.49
CA GLN A 143 -13.90 4.54 9.60
C GLN A 143 -14.55 5.18 10.83
N PHE A 144 -13.91 5.14 11.99
CA PHE A 144 -14.40 5.74 13.21
C PHE A 144 -14.49 7.27 13.12
N VAL A 145 -13.54 7.90 12.47
CA VAL A 145 -13.55 9.36 12.27
C VAL A 145 -14.63 9.76 11.28
N LEU A 146 -14.70 9.10 10.12
CA LEU A 146 -15.61 9.48 9.03
C LEU A 146 -17.06 9.11 9.31
N TRP A 147 -17.31 7.94 9.90
CA TRP A 147 -18.67 7.39 10.02
C TRP A 147 -19.06 7.07 11.48
N GLY A 148 -18.11 6.99 12.38
CA GLY A 148 -18.35 6.64 13.78
C GLY A 148 -18.45 7.82 14.75
N GLY A 149 -18.24 9.04 14.27
CA GLY A 149 -18.34 10.25 15.10
C GLY A 149 -17.26 10.40 16.16
N LYS A 150 -16.17 9.63 16.07
CA LYS A 150 -15.04 9.73 17.01
C LYS A 150 -14.07 10.83 16.58
N SER A 151 -13.42 11.46 17.58
CA SER A 151 -12.30 12.35 17.29
C SER A 151 -11.11 11.54 16.76
N PRO A 152 -10.16 12.17 16.07
CA PRO A 152 -8.97 11.46 15.56
C PRO A 152 -8.20 10.73 16.66
N LYS A 153 -8.02 11.34 17.83
CA LYS A 153 -7.33 10.72 18.97
C LYS A 153 -8.09 9.53 19.54
N GLU A 154 -9.40 9.66 19.71
CA GLU A 154 -10.26 8.57 20.18
C GLU A 154 -10.27 7.39 19.20
N ALA A 155 -10.35 7.69 17.92
CA ALA A 155 -10.35 6.67 16.85
C ALA A 155 -9.04 5.87 16.84
N LEU A 156 -7.91 6.56 16.91
CA LEU A 156 -6.60 5.90 16.96
C LEU A 156 -6.44 5.05 18.23
N ALA A 157 -6.83 5.59 19.39
CA ALA A 157 -6.75 4.85 20.64
C ALA A 157 -7.62 3.58 20.63
N ALA A 158 -8.83 3.65 20.08
CA ALA A 158 -9.73 2.51 19.95
C ALA A 158 -9.15 1.41 19.06
N ALA A 159 -8.57 1.78 17.93
CA ALA A 159 -7.95 0.83 17.00
C ALA A 159 -6.71 0.14 17.59
N LEU A 160 -5.89 0.85 18.37
CA LEU A 160 -4.72 0.28 19.03
C LEU A 160 -5.10 -0.71 20.14
N ILE A 161 -6.20 -0.49 20.84
CA ILE A 161 -6.70 -1.41 21.86
C ILE A 161 -7.18 -2.72 21.23
N GLU A 162 -7.89 -2.65 20.12
CA GLU A 162 -8.37 -3.84 19.41
C GLU A 162 -7.22 -4.70 18.89
N THR A 163 -6.16 -4.07 18.39
CA THR A 163 -4.96 -4.81 17.92
C THR A 163 -4.20 -5.49 19.07
N GLN A 164 -4.22 -4.95 20.26
CA GLN A 164 -3.58 -5.56 21.43
C GLN A 164 -4.41 -6.69 22.04
N GLY A 165 -5.72 -6.69 21.83
CA GLY A 165 -6.63 -7.72 22.33
C GLY A 165 -6.61 -9.02 21.53
N GLU A 166 -5.98 -9.05 20.37
CA GLU A 166 -5.85 -10.25 19.52
C GLU A 166 -4.52 -11.01 19.70
N ALA A 167 -3.69 -10.55 20.59
CA ALA A 167 -2.40 -11.20 20.86
C ALA A 167 -2.54 -12.39 21.80
#